data_ff06df67c5df51f33dcfe0a89fce6181
#
_entry.id   ff06df67c5df51f33dcfe0a89fce6181
#
_cell.length_a   1.000
_cell.length_b   1.000
_cell.length_c   1.000
_cell.angle_alpha   90.00
_cell.angle_beta   90.00
_cell.angle_gamma   90.00
#
_symmetry.space_group_name_H-M   'P 1'
#
loop_
_entity.id
_entity.type
_entity.pdbx_description
1 polymer ?
#
loop_
_entity_poly.entity_id
_entity_poly.type
_entity_poly.pdbx_seq_one_letter_code
_entity_poly.pdbx_strand_id
1 'polypeptide(L)'
;QTGLSVAYDMPTLMGYDPDHPLSEGEVGKCGVSVFSIREMEKLFNGIPLDKITVSQTINGPAIILLAFYIATAENQGVDPSKLKGTLQNDILKEFTAQKEWIFPPKPSMRIITDMLTYCSKSMPYYNTISISGYHIREAGSTAAQELAFTLADGFSYIEHGINSGLKVDDFAPRLS
;
A
#
# COMPACT_ATOMS: atom_id res chain seq x y z
N GLN A 1 -6.49 2.30 -21.98
CA GLN A 1 -5.57 2.12 -20.85
C GLN A 1 -6.22 1.18 -19.85
N THR A 2 -5.51 0.14 -19.41
CA THR A 2 -6.06 -0.94 -18.57
C THR A 2 -5.54 -0.90 -17.13
N GLY A 3 -4.59 -0.03 -16.84
CA GLY A 3 -4.01 0.15 -15.51
C GLY A 3 -3.54 1.57 -15.26
N LEU A 4 -3.56 1.96 -14.01
CA LEU A 4 -3.07 3.24 -13.49
C LEU A 4 -2.09 2.97 -12.35
N SER A 5 -1.12 3.88 -12.21
CA SER A 5 -0.25 3.94 -11.04
C SER A 5 -0.45 5.29 -10.36
N VAL A 6 -0.63 5.27 -9.05
CA VAL A 6 -0.80 6.47 -8.23
C VAL A 6 0.42 6.64 -7.35
N ALA A 7 1.13 7.75 -7.54
CA ALA A 7 2.14 8.24 -6.62
C ALA A 7 1.51 9.30 -5.71
N TYR A 8 1.79 9.21 -4.41
CA TYR A 8 1.30 10.16 -3.41
C TYR A 8 2.38 11.15 -3.02
N ASP A 9 1.96 12.33 -2.56
CA ASP A 9 2.87 13.34 -2.05
C ASP A 9 3.39 13.01 -0.63
N MET A 10 4.45 13.69 -0.20
CA MET A 10 5.07 13.43 1.10
C MET A 10 4.10 13.58 2.28
N PRO A 11 3.24 14.60 2.36
CA PRO A 11 2.25 14.67 3.42
C PRO A 11 1.36 13.42 3.50
N THR A 12 0.83 12.96 2.36
CA THR A 12 0.03 11.73 2.29
C THR A 12 0.84 10.50 2.74
N LEU A 13 2.08 10.35 2.27
CA LEU A 13 2.97 9.23 2.64
C LEU A 13 3.29 9.19 4.14
N MET A 14 3.40 10.35 4.77
CA MET A 14 3.71 10.50 6.20
C MET A 14 2.47 10.62 7.09
N GLY A 15 1.26 10.62 6.51
CA GLY A 15 0.00 10.72 7.24
C GLY A 15 -0.26 12.09 7.83
N TYR A 16 0.23 13.15 7.21
CA TYR A 16 -0.04 14.54 7.59
C TYR A 16 -1.14 15.14 6.74
N ASP A 17 -1.95 16.01 7.36
CA ASP A 17 -2.88 16.86 6.62
C ASP A 17 -2.11 17.95 5.83
N PRO A 18 -2.66 18.47 4.73
CA PRO A 18 -1.95 19.44 3.88
C PRO A 18 -1.70 20.80 4.56
N ASP A 19 -2.42 21.13 5.63
CA ASP A 19 -2.24 22.32 6.45
C ASP A 19 -1.31 22.12 7.65
N HIS A 20 -0.77 20.91 7.82
CA HIS A 20 0.22 20.66 8.88
C HIS A 20 1.53 21.41 8.57
N PRO A 21 2.21 22.01 9.57
CA PRO A 21 3.43 22.80 9.35
C PRO A 21 4.53 22.07 8.56
N LEU A 22 4.67 20.75 8.72
CA LEU A 22 5.63 19.94 7.96
C LEU A 22 5.22 19.68 6.51
N SER A 23 4.00 20.02 6.13
CA SER A 23 3.49 19.85 4.77
C SER A 23 3.77 21.05 3.88
N GLU A 24 4.24 22.18 4.46
CA GLU A 24 4.52 23.40 3.70
C GLU A 24 5.56 23.15 2.60
N GLY A 25 5.19 23.45 1.35
CA GLY A 25 6.05 23.28 0.18
C GLY A 25 6.13 21.83 -0.36
N GLU A 26 5.47 20.86 0.28
CA GLU A 26 5.52 19.46 -0.14
C GLU A 26 4.18 18.95 -0.73
N VAL A 27 3.07 19.68 -0.49
CA VAL A 27 1.75 19.31 -1.00
C VAL A 27 1.74 19.24 -2.54
N GLY A 28 1.41 18.09 -3.09
CA GLY A 28 1.31 17.85 -4.53
C GLY A 28 2.65 17.82 -5.29
N LYS A 29 3.79 17.85 -4.62
CA LYS A 29 5.11 18.01 -5.25
C LYS A 29 5.65 16.74 -5.92
N CYS A 30 5.60 15.60 -5.23
CA CYS A 30 6.11 14.31 -5.76
C CYS A 30 5.00 13.33 -6.13
N GLY A 31 3.76 13.72 -5.92
CA GLY A 31 2.58 12.90 -6.19
C GLY A 31 1.30 13.64 -5.86
N VAL A 32 0.17 12.92 -5.88
CA VAL A 32 -1.14 13.50 -5.57
C VAL A 32 -1.34 13.59 -4.05
N SER A 33 -1.97 14.67 -3.60
CA SER A 33 -2.34 14.86 -2.20
C SER A 33 -3.72 14.25 -1.94
N VAL A 34 -3.78 13.20 -1.13
CA VAL A 34 -5.03 12.51 -0.78
C VAL A 34 -5.13 12.35 0.72
N PHE A 35 -5.75 13.30 1.36
CA PHE A 35 -5.90 13.37 2.82
C PHE A 35 -7.34 13.08 3.29
N SER A 36 -8.28 12.90 2.35
CA SER A 36 -9.65 12.49 2.67
C SER A 36 -10.28 11.69 1.52
N ILE A 37 -11.43 11.07 1.81
CA ILE A 37 -12.21 10.35 0.79
C ILE A 37 -12.59 11.26 -0.40
N ARG A 38 -12.83 12.55 -0.17
CA ARG A 38 -13.20 13.50 -1.24
C ARG A 38 -12.12 13.66 -2.29
N GLU A 39 -10.86 13.67 -1.87
CA GLU A 39 -9.71 13.75 -2.79
C GLU A 39 -9.56 12.44 -3.56
N MET A 40 -9.80 11.29 -2.91
CA MET A 40 -9.81 9.99 -3.59
C MET A 40 -10.94 9.92 -4.63
N GLU A 41 -12.14 10.40 -4.29
CA GLU A 41 -13.27 10.51 -5.23
C GLU A 41 -12.96 11.42 -6.43
N LYS A 42 -12.33 12.57 -6.18
CA LYS A 42 -11.87 13.48 -7.26
C LYS A 42 -10.84 12.81 -8.17
N LEU A 43 -9.86 12.11 -7.56
CA LEU A 43 -8.79 11.42 -8.29
C LEU A 43 -9.35 10.39 -9.27
N PHE A 44 -10.37 9.64 -8.85
CA PHE A 44 -10.98 8.59 -9.65
C PHE A 44 -12.31 8.98 -10.31
N ASN A 45 -12.63 10.27 -10.34
CA ASN A 45 -13.89 10.74 -10.96
C ASN A 45 -13.92 10.39 -12.46
N GLY A 46 -14.99 9.68 -12.87
CA GLY A 46 -15.16 9.23 -14.24
C GLY A 46 -14.31 8.02 -14.66
N ILE A 47 -13.54 7.44 -13.74
CA ILE A 47 -12.72 6.25 -14.00
C ILE A 47 -13.45 5.01 -13.46
N PRO A 48 -13.80 4.04 -14.32
CA PRO A 48 -14.53 2.82 -13.89
C PRO A 48 -13.58 1.86 -13.17
N LEU A 49 -13.63 1.82 -11.84
CA LEU A 49 -12.68 1.07 -11.00
C LEU A 49 -12.81 -0.46 -11.15
N ASP A 50 -13.93 -0.96 -11.62
CA ASP A 50 -14.14 -2.39 -11.94
C ASP A 50 -13.44 -2.85 -13.25
N LYS A 51 -13.03 -1.89 -14.10
CA LYS A 51 -12.48 -2.17 -15.44
C LYS A 51 -10.98 -1.95 -15.56
N ILE A 52 -10.36 -1.38 -14.55
CA ILE A 52 -8.92 -1.08 -14.52
C ILE A 52 -8.22 -1.75 -13.36
N THR A 53 -6.89 -1.81 -13.41
CA THR A 53 -6.04 -2.12 -12.26
C THR A 53 -5.44 -0.83 -11.72
N VAL A 54 -5.35 -0.68 -10.39
CA VAL A 54 -4.74 0.49 -9.76
C VAL A 54 -3.61 0.06 -8.84
N SER A 55 -2.40 0.52 -9.16
CA SER A 55 -1.22 0.36 -8.30
C SER A 55 -1.04 1.62 -7.45
N GLN A 56 -0.84 1.47 -6.16
CA GLN A 56 -0.73 2.57 -5.21
C GLN A 56 0.58 2.48 -4.42
N THR A 57 1.42 3.52 -4.54
CA THR A 57 2.73 3.57 -3.88
C THR A 57 2.61 4.14 -2.47
N ILE A 58 1.99 3.39 -1.57
CA ILE A 58 1.70 3.81 -0.20
C ILE A 58 2.09 2.72 0.79
N ASN A 59 2.67 3.08 1.94
CA ASN A 59 3.16 2.16 2.96
C ASN A 59 2.57 2.44 4.35
N GLY A 60 3.10 3.37 5.12
CA GLY A 60 2.63 3.65 6.47
C GLY A 60 1.11 3.85 6.58
N PRO A 61 0.51 4.78 5.83
CA PRO A 61 -0.94 5.03 5.85
C PRO A 61 -1.73 4.15 4.86
N ALA A 62 -1.17 3.07 4.32
CA ALA A 62 -1.79 2.24 3.29
C ALA A 62 -3.20 1.75 3.66
N ILE A 63 -3.43 1.41 4.93
CA ILE A 63 -4.76 0.97 5.39
C ILE A 63 -5.83 2.06 5.22
N ILE A 64 -5.47 3.32 5.45
CA ILE A 64 -6.38 4.47 5.30
C ILE A 64 -6.67 4.72 3.82
N LEU A 65 -5.62 4.74 2.98
CA LEU A 65 -5.78 4.96 1.54
C LEU A 65 -6.56 3.81 0.88
N LEU A 66 -6.37 2.58 1.33
CA LEU A 66 -7.19 1.44 0.88
C LEU A 66 -8.65 1.62 1.29
N ALA A 67 -8.92 2.07 2.52
CA ALA A 67 -10.29 2.34 2.97
C ALA A 67 -10.96 3.45 2.15
N PHE A 68 -10.25 4.55 1.84
CA PHE A 68 -10.75 5.59 0.93
C PHE A 68 -11.01 5.05 -0.47
N TYR A 69 -10.12 4.21 -1.00
CA TYR A 69 -10.27 3.60 -2.31
C TYR A 69 -11.49 2.68 -2.40
N ILE A 70 -11.70 1.84 -1.38
CA ILE A 70 -12.89 0.96 -1.27
C ILE A 70 -14.15 1.80 -1.21
N ALA A 71 -14.22 2.79 -0.32
CA ALA A 71 -15.40 3.65 -0.18
C ALA A 71 -15.70 4.44 -1.47
N THR A 72 -14.65 4.88 -2.19
CA THR A 72 -14.80 5.53 -3.50
C THR A 72 -15.41 4.56 -4.52
N ALA A 73 -14.96 3.30 -4.54
CA ALA A 73 -15.52 2.29 -5.42
C ALA A 73 -17.00 1.99 -5.09
N GLU A 74 -17.32 1.84 -3.82
CA GLU A 74 -18.70 1.65 -3.35
C GLU A 74 -19.60 2.82 -3.74
N ASN A 75 -19.13 4.07 -3.61
CA ASN A 75 -19.84 5.27 -4.06
C ASN A 75 -20.04 5.33 -5.60
N GLN A 76 -19.18 4.65 -6.36
CA GLN A 76 -19.37 4.43 -7.80
C GLN A 76 -20.29 3.24 -8.13
N GLY A 77 -20.80 2.52 -7.12
CA GLY A 77 -21.60 1.30 -7.30
C GLY A 77 -20.77 0.06 -7.66
N VAL A 78 -19.46 0.08 -7.40
CA VAL A 78 -18.55 -1.03 -7.66
C VAL A 78 -18.35 -1.84 -6.38
N ASP A 79 -18.61 -3.14 -6.48
CA ASP A 79 -18.36 -4.09 -5.39
C ASP A 79 -16.84 -4.23 -5.16
N PRO A 80 -16.33 -4.11 -3.93
CA PRO A 80 -14.91 -4.27 -3.62
C PRO A 80 -14.28 -5.57 -4.12
N SER A 81 -15.06 -6.65 -4.23
CA SER A 81 -14.59 -7.93 -4.78
C SER A 81 -14.16 -7.87 -6.25
N LYS A 82 -14.56 -6.83 -6.98
CA LYS A 82 -14.18 -6.61 -8.38
C LYS A 82 -12.92 -5.76 -8.54
N LEU A 83 -12.45 -5.13 -7.48
CA LEU A 83 -11.28 -4.28 -7.51
C LEU A 83 -10.01 -5.10 -7.79
N LYS A 84 -9.17 -4.58 -8.68
CA LYS A 84 -7.90 -5.16 -9.08
C LYS A 84 -6.80 -4.14 -8.90
N GLY A 85 -5.66 -4.58 -8.47
CA GLY A 85 -4.53 -3.68 -8.29
C GLY A 85 -3.54 -4.16 -7.26
N THR A 86 -2.71 -3.24 -6.81
CA THR A 86 -1.64 -3.54 -5.86
C THR A 86 -1.45 -2.36 -4.91
N LEU A 87 -1.31 -2.63 -3.63
CA LEU A 87 -0.67 -1.71 -2.69
C LEU A 87 0.81 -2.05 -2.59
N GLN A 88 1.67 -1.05 -2.42
CA GLN A 88 3.05 -1.32 -2.04
C GLN A 88 3.06 -1.92 -0.64
N ASN A 89 2.58 -1.21 0.37
CA ASN A 89 2.32 -1.71 1.72
C ASN A 89 3.47 -2.54 2.32
N ASP A 90 4.70 -2.26 1.90
CA ASP A 90 5.92 -2.91 2.36
C ASP A 90 6.54 -2.07 3.48
N ILE A 91 6.09 -2.31 4.71
CA ILE A 91 6.54 -1.50 5.85
C ILE A 91 7.94 -1.87 6.33
N LEU A 92 8.39 -3.12 6.12
CA LEU A 92 9.72 -3.54 6.58
C LEU A 92 10.82 -2.78 5.84
N LYS A 93 10.66 -2.57 4.53
CA LYS A 93 11.62 -1.75 3.78
C LYS A 93 11.63 -0.27 4.21
N GLU A 94 10.54 0.22 4.80
CA GLU A 94 10.53 1.58 5.36
C GLU A 94 11.48 1.72 6.53
N PHE A 95 11.53 0.71 7.42
CA PHE A 95 12.47 0.72 8.53
C PHE A 95 13.92 0.54 8.10
N THR A 96 14.16 -0.25 7.06
CA THR A 96 15.50 -0.57 6.59
C THR A 96 16.06 0.47 5.61
N ALA A 97 15.26 1.00 4.69
CA ALA A 97 15.72 1.78 3.54
C ALA A 97 15.05 3.15 3.38
N GLN A 98 13.72 3.23 3.17
CA GLN A 98 13.05 4.44 2.71
C GLN A 98 12.74 5.44 3.83
N LYS A 99 12.51 4.96 5.06
CA LYS A 99 12.30 5.79 6.29
C LYS A 99 10.95 6.51 6.39
N GLU A 100 9.96 6.19 5.57
CA GLU A 100 8.61 6.75 5.60
C GLU A 100 7.67 5.89 6.45
N TRP A 101 8.01 5.67 7.71
CA TRP A 101 7.19 4.91 8.65
C TRP A 101 6.45 5.84 9.63
N ILE A 102 5.26 5.46 10.06
CA ILE A 102 4.40 6.22 10.97
C ILE A 102 4.32 5.53 12.33
N PHE A 103 4.14 4.21 12.35
CA PHE A 103 4.01 3.41 13.56
C PHE A 103 5.27 2.59 13.82
N PRO A 104 5.55 2.20 15.08
CA PRO A 104 6.61 1.24 15.38
C PRO A 104 6.41 -0.11 14.67
N PRO A 105 7.46 -0.96 14.55
CA PRO A 105 7.40 -2.20 13.76
C PRO A 105 6.25 -3.14 14.14
N LYS A 106 6.05 -3.41 15.43
CA LYS A 106 5.02 -4.36 15.89
C LYS A 106 3.58 -3.93 15.56
N PRO A 107 3.14 -2.68 15.84
CA PRO A 107 1.85 -2.18 15.36
C PRO A 107 1.72 -2.18 13.84
N SER A 108 2.78 -1.83 13.11
CA SER A 108 2.79 -1.84 11.64
C SER A 108 2.53 -3.24 11.08
N MET A 109 3.21 -4.26 11.61
CA MET A 109 2.99 -5.65 11.18
C MET A 109 1.59 -6.16 11.50
N ARG A 110 0.99 -5.71 12.62
CA ARG A 110 -0.42 -6.02 12.93
C ARG A 110 -1.35 -5.43 11.87
N ILE A 111 -1.17 -4.16 11.50
CA ILE A 111 -1.99 -3.49 10.48
C ILE A 111 -1.89 -4.23 9.15
N ILE A 112 -0.69 -4.61 8.72
CA ILE A 112 -0.49 -5.39 7.49
C ILE A 112 -1.22 -6.73 7.56
N THR A 113 -1.15 -7.42 8.68
CA THR A 113 -1.83 -8.71 8.87
C THR A 113 -3.36 -8.54 8.82
N ASP A 114 -3.90 -7.47 9.39
CA ASP A 114 -5.33 -7.13 9.30
C ASP A 114 -5.74 -6.88 7.85
N MET A 115 -4.91 -6.17 7.07
CA MET A 115 -5.14 -5.93 5.64
C MET A 115 -5.08 -7.22 4.82
N LEU A 116 -4.10 -8.09 5.07
CA LEU A 116 -4.03 -9.42 4.44
C LEU A 116 -5.32 -10.22 4.71
N THR A 117 -5.78 -10.22 5.96
CA THR A 117 -6.99 -10.93 6.39
C THR A 117 -8.24 -10.38 5.71
N TYR A 118 -8.37 -9.08 5.61
CA TYR A 118 -9.50 -8.44 4.94
C TYR A 118 -9.48 -8.72 3.43
N CYS A 119 -8.37 -8.46 2.77
CA CYS A 119 -8.28 -8.57 1.32
C CYS A 119 -8.41 -10.02 0.84
N SER A 120 -7.86 -11.00 1.55
CA SER A 120 -8.03 -12.41 1.17
C SER A 120 -9.49 -12.86 1.16
N LYS A 121 -10.36 -12.22 1.97
CA LYS A 121 -11.79 -12.53 2.04
C LYS A 121 -12.64 -11.67 1.10
N SER A 122 -12.34 -10.38 1.02
CA SER A 122 -13.23 -9.38 0.42
C SER A 122 -12.74 -8.85 -0.93
N MET A 123 -11.44 -9.01 -1.25
CA MET A 123 -10.82 -8.46 -2.45
C MET A 123 -9.90 -9.50 -3.14
N PRO A 124 -10.47 -10.59 -3.69
CA PRO A 124 -9.68 -11.75 -4.14
C PRO A 124 -8.73 -11.46 -5.32
N TYR A 125 -8.89 -10.33 -6.01
CA TYR A 125 -8.05 -9.92 -7.14
C TYR A 125 -7.07 -8.80 -6.80
N TYR A 126 -6.97 -8.43 -5.51
CA TYR A 126 -6.13 -7.32 -5.08
C TYR A 126 -4.84 -7.84 -4.42
N ASN A 127 -3.69 -7.34 -4.88
CA ASN A 127 -2.39 -7.66 -4.30
C ASN A 127 -2.15 -6.72 -3.11
N THR A 128 -2.04 -7.31 -1.92
CA THR A 128 -2.00 -6.54 -0.66
C THR A 128 -0.64 -5.99 -0.31
N ILE A 129 0.41 -6.60 -0.85
CA ILE A 129 1.81 -6.17 -0.64
C ILE A 129 2.56 -6.32 -1.95
N SER A 130 3.40 -5.33 -2.26
CA SER A 130 4.45 -5.43 -3.26
C SER A 130 5.79 -5.30 -2.55
N ILE A 131 6.51 -6.41 -2.41
CA ILE A 131 7.78 -6.48 -1.68
C ILE A 131 8.87 -5.89 -2.56
N SER A 132 9.43 -4.74 -2.14
CA SER A 132 10.24 -3.89 -3.01
C SER A 132 11.72 -3.90 -2.66
N GLY A 133 12.54 -4.51 -3.50
CA GLY A 133 14.00 -4.47 -3.38
C GLY A 133 14.64 -3.14 -3.82
N TYR A 134 13.98 -2.41 -4.74
CA TYR A 134 14.53 -1.18 -5.32
C TYR A 134 15.01 -0.16 -4.28
N HIS A 135 14.22 0.10 -3.24
CA HIS A 135 14.55 1.06 -2.19
C HIS A 135 15.78 0.64 -1.38
N ILE A 136 15.94 -0.68 -1.15
CA ILE A 136 17.10 -1.26 -0.47
C ILE A 136 18.35 -1.06 -1.32
N ARG A 137 18.22 -1.25 -2.65
CA ARG A 137 19.32 -1.02 -3.60
C ARG A 137 19.75 0.44 -3.63
N GLU A 138 18.79 1.35 -3.75
CA GLU A 138 19.06 2.80 -3.78
C GLU A 138 19.62 3.34 -2.45
N ALA A 139 19.30 2.68 -1.33
CA ALA A 139 19.91 2.99 -0.03
C ALA A 139 21.39 2.56 0.07
N GLY A 140 21.96 1.96 -0.97
CA GLY A 140 23.39 1.65 -1.08
C GLY A 140 23.77 0.18 -0.91
N SER A 141 22.81 -0.74 -0.88
CA SER A 141 23.10 -2.18 -0.81
C SER A 141 23.66 -2.73 -2.11
N THR A 142 24.42 -3.82 -2.02
CA THR A 142 24.81 -4.62 -3.19
C THR A 142 23.61 -5.39 -3.73
N ALA A 143 23.68 -5.88 -4.97
CA ALA A 143 22.61 -6.69 -5.56
C ALA A 143 22.31 -7.97 -4.75
N ALA A 144 23.33 -8.59 -4.16
CA ALA A 144 23.16 -9.75 -3.29
C ALA A 144 22.45 -9.39 -1.97
N GLN A 145 22.77 -8.25 -1.38
CA GLN A 145 22.08 -7.75 -0.17
C GLN A 145 20.64 -7.34 -0.47
N GLU A 146 20.39 -6.64 -1.58
CA GLU A 146 19.06 -6.30 -2.06
C GLU A 146 18.17 -7.57 -2.13
N LEU A 147 18.65 -8.60 -2.84
CA LEU A 147 17.92 -9.86 -2.98
C LEU A 147 17.68 -10.53 -1.62
N ALA A 148 18.71 -10.61 -0.79
CA ALA A 148 18.63 -11.27 0.51
C ALA A 148 17.64 -10.57 1.45
N PHE A 149 17.69 -9.25 1.55
CA PHE A 149 16.79 -8.47 2.42
C PHE A 149 15.34 -8.49 1.89
N THR A 150 15.15 -8.37 0.58
CA THR A 150 13.82 -8.44 -0.03
C THR A 150 13.15 -9.79 0.22
N LEU A 151 13.89 -10.89 0.07
CA LEU A 151 13.38 -12.23 0.38
C LEU A 151 13.12 -12.40 1.89
N ALA A 152 13.96 -11.87 2.76
CA ALA A 152 13.76 -11.92 4.20
C ALA A 152 12.49 -11.17 4.62
N ASP A 153 12.22 -10.00 4.05
CA ASP A 153 10.98 -9.24 4.27
C ASP A 153 9.77 -10.05 3.81
N GLY A 154 9.84 -10.68 2.64
CA GLY A 154 8.80 -11.57 2.12
C GLY A 154 8.48 -12.73 3.06
N PHE A 155 9.51 -13.40 3.58
CA PHE A 155 9.36 -14.46 4.58
C PHE A 155 8.69 -13.95 5.85
N SER A 156 9.08 -12.78 6.35
CA SER A 156 8.49 -12.19 7.54
C SER A 156 6.99 -11.91 7.36
N TYR A 157 6.56 -11.41 6.21
CA TYR A 157 5.13 -11.21 5.93
C TYR A 157 4.35 -12.51 5.91
N ILE A 158 4.91 -13.56 5.29
CA ILE A 158 4.28 -14.89 5.23
C ILE A 158 4.15 -15.46 6.64
N GLU A 159 5.20 -15.41 7.46
CA GLU A 159 5.16 -15.89 8.84
C GLU A 159 4.11 -15.16 9.68
N HIS A 160 4.01 -13.85 9.56
CA HIS A 160 3.00 -13.06 10.27
C HIS A 160 1.59 -13.43 9.82
N GLY A 161 1.35 -13.65 8.54
CA GLY A 161 0.08 -14.14 8.02
C GLY A 161 -0.30 -15.50 8.60
N ILE A 162 0.61 -16.47 8.58
CA ILE A 162 0.40 -17.81 9.13
C ILE A 162 0.14 -17.75 10.66
N ASN A 163 0.94 -16.98 11.40
CA ASN A 163 0.81 -16.82 12.84
C ASN A 163 -0.52 -16.15 13.25
N SER A 164 -1.15 -15.41 12.34
CA SER A 164 -2.49 -14.84 12.55
C SER A 164 -3.64 -15.81 12.22
N GLY A 165 -3.32 -17.03 11.78
CA GLY A 165 -4.28 -18.07 11.44
C GLY A 165 -4.71 -18.09 9.98
N LEU A 166 -4.07 -17.34 9.09
CA LEU A 166 -4.32 -17.43 7.67
C LEU A 166 -3.65 -18.67 7.07
N LYS A 167 -4.30 -19.29 6.11
CA LYS A 167 -3.67 -20.35 5.29
C LYS A 167 -2.79 -19.68 4.23
N VAL A 168 -1.56 -20.16 4.08
CA VAL A 168 -0.58 -19.57 3.17
C VAL A 168 -1.12 -19.48 1.73
N ASP A 169 -1.83 -20.51 1.25
CA ASP A 169 -2.37 -20.56 -0.10
C ASP A 169 -3.50 -19.54 -0.37
N ASP A 170 -4.11 -18.99 0.69
CA ASP A 170 -5.19 -18.00 0.56
C ASP A 170 -4.65 -16.58 0.33
N PHE A 171 -3.42 -16.26 0.76
CA PHE A 171 -2.87 -14.91 0.65
C PHE A 171 -1.53 -14.81 -0.08
N ALA A 172 -0.63 -15.79 0.06
CA ALA A 172 0.71 -15.70 -0.53
C ALA A 172 0.71 -15.52 -2.05
N PRO A 173 -0.22 -16.11 -2.84
CA PRO A 173 -0.32 -15.85 -4.28
C PRO A 173 -0.65 -14.38 -4.64
N ARG A 174 -1.02 -13.56 -3.65
CA ARG A 174 -1.32 -12.13 -3.80
C ARG A 174 -0.22 -11.21 -3.26
N LEU A 175 0.89 -11.76 -2.84
CA LEU A 175 2.12 -11.00 -2.59
C LEU A 175 2.86 -10.86 -3.93
N SER A 176 3.28 -9.65 -4.26
CA SER A 176 3.99 -9.34 -5.52
C SER A 176 5.39 -8.83 -5.26
#